data_be9c8e8ce8137233753b04e61269561f
#
_entry.id   be9c8e8ce8137233753b04e61269561f
#
_cell.length_a   1.000
_cell.length_b   1.000
_cell.length_c   1.000
_cell.angle_alpha   90.00
_cell.angle_beta   90.00
_cell.angle_gamma   90.00
#
_symmetry.space_group_name_H-M   'P 1'
#
loop_
_entity.id
_entity.type
_entity.pdbx_description
1 polymer ?
#
loop_
_entity_poly.entity_id
_entity_poly.type
_entity_poly.pdbx_seq_one_letter_code
_entity_poly.pdbx_strand_id
1 'polypeptide(L)'
;NLQENRMEKTESTYHIPALLHESIEGMHLQPGGTYVDVTFGGGGHSREILRNMDSKSRLFSFDQDADAERNIINDKRFTFVRSNFRYLHNFLRYYGVEEVEAILADLGVSSHHFDDSERGFSFRFDGKLDMRMNKRAGITAADIVNTYEEEKLADLFYLYGELKNSRKLAATLVKARAQKPVETIGEFIEIVKPLYGREREKKELAKVFQALRIEVNQEMEALKEMLYAATEALNPGGRLVVITYHSLEDRMVKNIMKTGNIEGKAKQDFFGNVETPFKLINNKVIIPSEDEIQRNPRSRSAKLRIAEKK
;
A
#
# COMPACT_ATOMS: atom_id res chain seq x y z
N ASN A 1 37.62 10.43 -9.55
CA ASN A 1 36.75 10.69 -8.84
C ASN A 1 35.99 9.56 -8.19
N LEU A 2 36.55 9.09 -7.06
CA LEU A 2 35.98 7.97 -6.28
C LEU A 2 34.75 8.37 -5.45
N GLN A 3 34.48 9.64 -5.28
CA GLN A 3 33.31 10.15 -4.56
C GLN A 3 32.08 10.24 -5.47
N GLU A 4 32.24 10.62 -6.72
CA GLU A 4 31.13 10.63 -7.71
C GLU A 4 30.65 9.23 -8.03
N ASN A 5 31.57 8.25 -8.12
CA ASN A 5 31.22 6.84 -8.32
C ASN A 5 30.52 6.18 -7.10
N ARG A 6 30.64 6.77 -5.90
CA ARG A 6 29.92 6.28 -4.71
C ARG A 6 28.48 6.82 -4.62
N MET A 7 28.25 8.04 -5.12
CA MET A 7 26.91 8.62 -5.15
C MET A 7 26.04 7.96 -6.22
N GLU A 8 26.59 7.65 -7.40
CA GLU A 8 25.86 6.95 -8.46
C GLU A 8 25.49 5.50 -8.08
N LYS A 9 26.30 4.82 -7.25
CA LYS A 9 26.00 3.46 -6.78
C LYS A 9 24.93 3.39 -5.69
N THR A 10 24.70 4.46 -4.94
CA THR A 10 23.66 4.51 -3.92
C THR A 10 22.28 4.87 -4.48
N GLU A 11 22.22 5.58 -5.59
CA GLU A 11 20.96 5.87 -6.29
C GLU A 11 20.42 4.66 -7.07
N SER A 12 21.25 3.71 -7.45
CA SER A 12 20.86 2.54 -8.25
C SER A 12 20.15 1.43 -7.44
N THR A 13 20.13 1.51 -6.10
CA THR A 13 19.52 0.49 -5.23
C THR A 13 18.05 0.73 -4.93
N TYR A 14 17.52 1.91 -5.21
CA TYR A 14 16.10 2.24 -5.02
C TYR A 14 15.41 2.38 -6.37
N HIS A 15 14.42 1.54 -6.61
CA HIS A 15 13.58 1.66 -7.79
C HIS A 15 12.85 2.99 -7.81
N ILE A 16 12.74 3.59 -8.97
CA ILE A 16 11.89 4.77 -9.18
C ILE A 16 10.45 4.35 -8.86
N PRO A 17 9.74 5.11 -8.01
CA PRO A 17 8.34 4.79 -7.70
C PRO A 17 7.47 4.78 -8.94
N ALA A 18 6.43 3.95 -8.94
CA ALA A 18 5.47 3.92 -10.03
C ALA A 18 4.77 5.26 -10.18
N LEU A 19 4.55 5.66 -11.42
CA LEU A 19 3.77 6.85 -11.77
C LEU A 19 4.21 8.12 -11.00
N LEU A 20 5.53 8.27 -10.82
CA LEU A 20 6.11 9.34 -10.00
C LEU A 20 5.69 10.72 -10.48
N HIS A 21 5.91 11.00 -11.76
CA HIS A 21 5.60 12.31 -12.33
C HIS A 21 4.11 12.64 -12.28
N GLU A 22 3.28 11.70 -12.69
CA GLU A 22 1.83 11.84 -12.71
C GLU A 22 1.26 12.04 -11.30
N SER A 23 1.82 11.37 -10.31
CA SER A 23 1.41 11.49 -8.91
C SER A 23 1.71 12.89 -8.35
N ILE A 24 2.91 13.40 -8.60
CA ILE A 24 3.31 14.73 -8.13
C ILE A 24 2.49 15.81 -8.81
N GLU A 25 2.28 15.69 -10.11
CA GLU A 25 1.39 16.60 -10.87
C GLU A 25 -0.03 16.59 -10.29
N GLY A 26 -0.54 15.39 -9.97
CA GLY A 26 -1.87 15.22 -9.36
C GLY A 26 -2.03 15.89 -8.02
N MET A 27 -0.96 16.05 -7.26
CA MET A 27 -0.98 16.72 -5.96
C MET A 27 -1.24 18.23 -6.05
N HIS A 28 -0.98 18.84 -7.21
CA HIS A 28 -1.19 20.25 -7.45
C HIS A 28 -0.59 21.12 -6.34
N LEU A 29 0.73 21.03 -6.16
CA LEU A 29 1.46 21.72 -5.10
C LEU A 29 1.24 23.23 -5.14
N GLN A 30 0.98 23.81 -3.96
CA GLN A 30 0.68 25.22 -3.78
C GLN A 30 1.74 25.91 -2.92
N PRO A 31 1.95 27.24 -3.07
CA PRO A 31 2.85 27.98 -2.19
C PRO A 31 2.48 27.82 -0.72
N GLY A 32 3.47 27.46 0.10
CA GLY A 32 3.29 27.34 1.55
C GLY A 32 2.41 26.16 2.00
N GLY A 33 2.14 25.22 1.10
CA GLY A 33 1.25 24.09 1.37
C GLY A 33 1.81 23.06 2.36
N THR A 34 0.90 22.35 3.01
CA THR A 34 1.23 21.20 3.85
C THR A 34 0.79 19.92 3.14
N TYR A 35 1.72 18.98 3.00
CA TYR A 35 1.54 17.75 2.24
C TYR A 35 1.85 16.54 3.09
N VAL A 36 1.23 15.42 2.73
CA VAL A 36 1.45 14.14 3.41
C VAL A 36 1.72 13.04 2.38
N ASP A 37 2.78 12.28 2.59
CA ASP A 37 3.06 11.02 1.92
C ASP A 37 2.85 9.90 2.94
N VAL A 38 1.75 9.16 2.84
CA VAL A 38 1.41 8.14 3.83
C VAL A 38 2.15 6.81 3.62
N THR A 39 2.93 6.71 2.55
CA THR A 39 3.65 5.50 2.15
C THR A 39 5.10 5.81 1.78
N PHE A 40 5.87 6.28 2.74
CA PHE A 40 7.22 6.79 2.52
C PHE A 40 8.16 5.79 1.83
N GLY A 41 8.25 4.57 2.36
CA GLY A 41 9.08 3.49 1.79
C GLY A 41 10.53 3.89 1.58
N GLY A 42 10.98 3.84 0.33
CA GLY A 42 12.33 4.27 -0.09
C GLY A 42 12.49 5.77 -0.22
N GLY A 43 11.43 6.55 -0.05
CA GLY A 43 11.46 8.01 -0.09
C GLY A 43 11.42 8.64 -1.49
N GLY A 44 11.17 7.84 -2.53
CA GLY A 44 11.18 8.35 -3.91
C GLY A 44 10.12 9.42 -4.19
N HIS A 45 8.89 9.18 -3.80
CA HIS A 45 7.83 10.18 -3.92
C HIS A 45 8.10 11.41 -3.04
N SER A 46 8.49 11.21 -1.79
CA SER A 46 8.78 12.30 -0.85
C SER A 46 9.92 13.20 -1.34
N ARG A 47 11.00 12.62 -1.89
CA ARG A 47 12.09 13.41 -2.48
C ARG A 47 11.60 14.27 -3.64
N GLU A 48 10.76 13.74 -4.50
CA GLU A 48 10.22 14.49 -5.64
C GLU A 48 9.24 15.57 -5.18
N ILE A 49 8.43 15.32 -4.17
CA ILE A 49 7.58 16.35 -3.55
C ILE A 49 8.44 17.50 -3.04
N LEU A 50 9.50 17.20 -2.28
CA LEU A 50 10.41 18.21 -1.73
C LEU A 50 11.09 19.05 -2.81
N ARG A 51 11.47 18.45 -3.95
CA ARG A 51 12.05 19.20 -5.07
C ARG A 51 11.10 20.24 -5.66
N ASN A 52 9.80 19.98 -5.58
CA ASN A 52 8.77 20.84 -6.16
C ASN A 52 8.09 21.76 -5.14
N MET A 53 8.43 21.63 -3.86
CA MET A 53 7.90 22.46 -2.77
C MET A 53 8.71 23.74 -2.62
N ASP A 54 8.05 24.81 -2.18
CA ASP A 54 8.74 26.02 -1.78
C ASP A 54 9.31 25.93 -0.34
N SER A 55 10.02 26.97 0.10
CA SER A 55 10.69 27.00 1.40
C SER A 55 9.73 27.07 2.60
N LYS A 56 8.50 27.48 2.40
CA LYS A 56 7.46 27.61 3.44
C LYS A 56 6.56 26.40 3.55
N SER A 57 6.63 25.48 2.56
CA SER A 57 5.85 24.25 2.56
C SER A 57 6.40 23.25 3.56
N ARG A 58 5.55 22.31 3.98
CA ARG A 58 5.89 21.20 4.88
C ARG A 58 5.44 19.87 4.29
N LEU A 59 6.23 18.83 4.56
CA LEU A 59 5.91 17.46 4.17
C LEU A 59 6.02 16.53 5.38
N PHE A 60 4.95 15.80 5.67
CA PHE A 60 4.91 14.72 6.66
C PHE A 60 4.85 13.39 5.91
N SER A 61 5.77 12.48 6.21
CA SER A 61 5.82 11.18 5.54
C SER A 61 5.79 10.04 6.54
N PHE A 62 4.88 9.10 6.29
CA PHE A 62 4.58 8.00 7.19
C PHE A 62 5.16 6.69 6.68
N ASP A 63 5.70 5.89 7.59
CA ASP A 63 5.97 4.48 7.36
C ASP A 63 6.02 3.73 8.68
N GLN A 64 5.38 2.57 8.74
CA GLN A 64 5.41 1.72 9.92
C GLN A 64 6.65 0.84 9.99
N ASP A 65 7.36 0.67 8.87
CA ASP A 65 8.53 -0.20 8.80
C ASP A 65 9.77 0.52 9.34
N ALA A 66 10.45 -0.11 10.31
CA ALA A 66 11.72 0.39 10.84
C ALA A 66 12.79 0.53 9.76
N ASP A 67 12.75 -0.31 8.73
CA ASP A 67 13.73 -0.25 7.63
C ASP A 67 13.61 1.03 6.81
N ALA A 68 12.45 1.68 6.80
CA ALA A 68 12.24 2.95 6.11
C ALA A 68 13.00 4.11 6.78
N GLU A 69 13.35 4.01 8.05
CA GLU A 69 14.11 5.05 8.76
C GLU A 69 15.46 5.34 8.12
N ARG A 70 16.06 4.38 7.43
CA ARG A 70 17.31 4.56 6.68
C ARG A 70 17.22 5.58 5.56
N ASN A 71 16.02 5.86 5.10
CA ASN A 71 15.74 6.72 3.97
C ASN A 71 15.33 8.13 4.38
N ILE A 72 15.32 8.43 5.69
CA ILE A 72 14.93 9.74 6.22
C ILE A 72 15.74 10.83 5.54
N ILE A 73 15.02 11.85 5.08
CA ILE A 73 15.57 12.95 4.32
C ILE A 73 15.95 14.08 5.27
N ASN A 74 17.17 14.59 5.13
CA ASN A 74 17.63 15.75 5.91
C ASN A 74 17.20 17.05 5.23
N ASP A 75 15.98 17.48 5.53
CA ASP A 75 15.40 18.73 5.01
C ASP A 75 14.53 19.32 6.11
N LYS A 76 14.63 20.63 6.33
CA LYS A 76 13.87 21.34 7.38
C LYS A 76 12.36 21.27 7.19
N ARG A 77 11.92 21.10 5.95
CA ARG A 77 10.49 21.03 5.58
C ARG A 77 9.91 19.64 5.78
N PHE A 78 10.77 18.65 6.01
CA PHE A 78 10.42 17.23 6.07
C PHE A 78 10.32 16.73 7.51
N THR A 79 9.23 16.02 7.82
CA THR A 79 9.04 15.31 9.09
C THR A 79 8.70 13.86 8.81
N PHE A 80 9.51 12.94 9.31
CA PHE A 80 9.22 11.51 9.24
C PHE A 80 8.35 11.08 10.42
N VAL A 81 7.28 10.35 10.13
CA VAL A 81 6.36 9.81 11.14
C VAL A 81 6.43 8.29 11.07
N ARG A 82 7.02 7.67 12.10
CA ARG A 82 7.09 6.23 12.18
C ARG A 82 5.77 5.66 12.71
N SER A 83 4.84 5.40 11.82
CA SER A 83 3.52 4.89 12.16
C SER A 83 2.84 4.28 10.94
N ASN A 84 1.91 3.39 11.20
CA ASN A 84 0.91 2.97 10.22
C ASN A 84 0.06 4.19 9.82
N PHE A 85 -0.24 4.33 8.56
CA PHE A 85 -1.05 5.45 8.04
C PHE A 85 -2.51 5.46 8.56
N ARG A 86 -2.96 4.37 9.18
CA ARG A 86 -4.27 4.33 9.84
C ARG A 86 -4.40 5.41 10.91
N TYR A 87 -3.28 5.85 11.47
CA TYR A 87 -3.20 6.88 12.50
C TYR A 87 -2.97 8.29 11.95
N LEU A 88 -3.26 8.50 10.67
CA LEU A 88 -3.09 9.80 10.00
C LEU A 88 -3.75 10.94 10.80
N HIS A 89 -5.00 10.78 11.20
CA HIS A 89 -5.71 11.78 12.00
C HIS A 89 -4.98 12.09 13.31
N ASN A 90 -4.57 11.05 14.03
CA ASN A 90 -3.90 11.18 15.33
C ASN A 90 -2.59 11.97 15.23
N PHE A 91 -1.76 11.69 14.20
CA PHE A 91 -0.48 12.34 14.04
C PHE A 91 -0.59 13.76 13.48
N LEU A 92 -1.53 14.04 12.60
CA LEU A 92 -1.80 15.41 12.17
C LEU A 92 -2.21 16.27 13.36
N ARG A 93 -3.06 15.74 14.23
CA ARG A 93 -3.43 16.39 15.48
C ARG A 93 -2.24 16.61 16.41
N TYR A 94 -1.39 15.59 16.55
CA TYR A 94 -0.16 15.68 17.37
C TYR A 94 0.76 16.80 16.90
N TYR A 95 0.92 16.99 15.59
CA TYR A 95 1.73 18.05 15.01
C TYR A 95 1.00 19.40 14.87
N GLY A 96 -0.24 19.49 15.32
CA GLY A 96 -1.04 20.72 15.22
C GLY A 96 -1.46 21.08 13.81
N VAL A 97 -1.56 20.11 12.94
CA VAL A 97 -1.98 20.28 11.53
C VAL A 97 -3.48 20.03 11.43
N GLU A 98 -4.25 21.06 11.15
CA GLU A 98 -5.71 20.96 11.02
C GLU A 98 -6.12 20.55 9.60
N GLU A 99 -5.45 21.10 8.59
CA GLU A 99 -5.79 20.90 7.19
C GLU A 99 -4.52 20.74 6.34
N VAL A 100 -4.63 19.96 5.27
CA VAL A 100 -3.53 19.73 4.33
C VAL A 100 -3.99 19.95 2.89
N GLU A 101 -3.07 20.31 2.01
CA GLU A 101 -3.34 20.61 0.60
C GLU A 101 -3.27 19.40 -0.30
N ALA A 102 -2.53 18.36 0.08
CA ALA A 102 -2.56 17.10 -0.65
C ALA A 102 -2.07 15.93 0.21
N ILE A 103 -2.62 14.76 -0.10
CA ILE A 103 -2.23 13.47 0.49
C ILE A 103 -1.95 12.49 -0.64
N LEU A 104 -0.76 11.88 -0.61
CA LEU A 104 -0.33 10.85 -1.54
C LEU A 104 -0.23 9.51 -0.82
N ALA A 105 -0.79 8.48 -1.44
CA ALA A 105 -0.63 7.09 -1.03
C ALA A 105 -0.21 6.22 -2.22
N ASP A 106 0.93 5.55 -2.08
CA ASP A 106 1.37 4.49 -2.99
C ASP A 106 1.23 3.16 -2.26
N LEU A 107 0.12 2.47 -2.51
CA LEU A 107 -0.29 1.31 -1.72
C LEU A 107 0.50 0.03 -2.04
N GLY A 108 1.45 0.08 -2.96
CA GLY A 108 2.29 -1.06 -3.29
C GLY A 108 3.22 -1.46 -2.14
N VAL A 109 3.51 -2.77 -2.04
CA VAL A 109 4.56 -3.25 -1.16
C VAL A 109 5.91 -2.84 -1.75
N SER A 110 6.81 -2.31 -0.92
CA SER A 110 8.12 -1.87 -1.39
C SER A 110 8.93 -3.03 -1.97
N SER A 111 9.76 -2.76 -2.97
CA SER A 111 10.66 -3.77 -3.53
C SER A 111 11.57 -4.38 -2.49
N HIS A 112 11.95 -3.62 -1.47
CA HIS A 112 12.73 -4.11 -0.35
C HIS A 112 12.05 -5.28 0.38
N HIS A 113 10.74 -5.21 0.62
CA HIS A 113 9.99 -6.29 1.26
C HIS A 113 10.00 -7.57 0.42
N PHE A 114 9.87 -7.47 -0.90
CA PHE A 114 9.90 -8.63 -1.78
C PHE A 114 11.28 -9.24 -1.92
N ASP A 115 12.34 -8.44 -1.82
CA ASP A 115 13.71 -8.89 -2.03
C ASP A 115 14.37 -9.45 -0.75
N ASP A 116 13.81 -9.16 0.44
CA ASP A 116 14.30 -9.68 1.70
C ASP A 116 13.63 -11.01 2.06
N SER A 117 14.37 -12.11 1.94
CA SER A 117 13.87 -13.45 2.21
C SER A 117 13.40 -13.66 3.66
N GLU A 118 13.99 -12.96 4.63
CA GLU A 118 13.61 -13.07 6.04
C GLU A 118 12.24 -12.43 6.34
N ARG A 119 11.78 -11.53 5.47
CA ARG A 119 10.50 -10.85 5.62
C ARG A 119 9.31 -11.71 5.16
N GLY A 120 9.53 -12.73 4.33
CA GLY A 120 8.51 -13.69 3.90
C GLY A 120 7.42 -13.14 2.98
N PHE A 121 7.66 -12.07 2.25
CA PHE A 121 6.68 -11.47 1.33
C PHE A 121 6.62 -12.16 -0.03
N SER A 122 7.68 -12.83 -0.43
CA SER A 122 7.80 -13.44 -1.76
C SER A 122 8.00 -14.95 -1.66
N PHE A 123 7.31 -15.71 -2.53
CA PHE A 123 7.53 -17.13 -2.67
C PHE A 123 8.77 -17.49 -3.54
N ARG A 124 9.52 -16.49 -3.99
CA ARG A 124 10.78 -16.68 -4.73
C ARG A 124 11.91 -17.17 -3.83
N PHE A 125 11.86 -16.84 -2.55
CA PHE A 125 12.91 -17.11 -1.60
C PHE A 125 12.36 -17.96 -0.45
N ASP A 126 13.13 -18.93 0.00
CA ASP A 126 12.81 -19.62 1.24
C ASP A 126 13.18 -18.75 2.44
N GLY A 127 12.51 -18.94 3.54
CA GLY A 127 12.70 -18.20 4.78
C GLY A 127 11.48 -18.34 5.68
N LYS A 128 11.43 -17.54 6.73
CA LYS A 128 10.29 -17.54 7.66
C LYS A 128 9.03 -17.02 6.96
N LEU A 129 7.90 -17.64 7.24
CA LEU A 129 6.59 -17.22 6.76
C LEU A 129 6.07 -16.09 7.67
N ASP A 130 6.61 -14.88 7.50
CA ASP A 130 6.35 -13.74 8.38
C ASP A 130 5.36 -12.75 7.78
N MET A 131 5.72 -12.02 6.76
CA MET A 131 4.96 -10.99 6.03
C MET A 131 4.62 -9.72 6.81
N ARG A 132 5.10 -9.53 8.05
CA ARG A 132 4.83 -8.31 8.80
C ARG A 132 5.59 -7.11 8.24
N MET A 133 4.90 -6.03 7.98
CA MET A 133 5.50 -4.74 7.65
C MET A 133 6.09 -4.07 8.89
N ASN A 134 5.46 -4.27 10.05
CA ASN A 134 6.00 -3.88 11.34
C ASN A 134 6.55 -5.13 12.06
N LYS A 135 7.88 -5.29 12.06
CA LYS A 135 8.57 -6.44 12.68
C LYS A 135 8.39 -6.53 14.19
N ARG A 136 7.99 -5.44 14.85
CA ARG A 136 7.92 -5.35 16.31
C ARG A 136 6.57 -5.74 16.89
N ALA A 137 5.56 -5.91 16.06
CA ALA A 137 4.21 -6.15 16.54
C ALA A 137 3.42 -7.06 15.60
N GLY A 138 2.34 -7.59 16.13
CA GLY A 138 1.35 -8.35 15.40
C GLY A 138 1.71 -9.83 15.20
N ILE A 139 0.82 -10.50 14.49
CA ILE A 139 0.95 -11.91 14.14
C ILE A 139 1.59 -12.06 12.77
N THR A 140 2.32 -13.16 12.60
CA THR A 140 2.95 -13.51 11.32
C THR A 140 1.99 -14.30 10.43
N ALA A 141 2.33 -14.46 9.15
CA ALA A 141 1.59 -15.35 8.27
C ALA A 141 1.61 -16.80 8.77
N ALA A 142 2.73 -17.25 9.36
CA ALA A 142 2.80 -18.57 10.01
C ALA A 142 1.78 -18.69 11.13
N ASP A 143 1.64 -17.68 11.97
CA ASP A 143 0.63 -17.67 13.03
C ASP A 143 -0.78 -17.82 12.48
N ILE A 144 -1.11 -17.12 11.42
CA ILE A 144 -2.41 -17.23 10.75
C ILE A 144 -2.65 -18.67 10.27
N VAL A 145 -1.70 -19.21 9.52
CA VAL A 145 -1.81 -20.56 8.96
C VAL A 145 -1.94 -21.61 10.05
N ASN A 146 -1.23 -21.45 11.16
CA ASN A 146 -1.22 -22.43 12.26
C ASN A 146 -2.35 -22.28 13.26
N THR A 147 -2.97 -21.12 13.40
CA THR A 147 -3.92 -20.86 14.48
C THR A 147 -5.35 -20.52 14.04
N TYR A 148 -5.54 -20.00 12.84
CA TYR A 148 -6.89 -19.63 12.38
C TYR A 148 -7.75 -20.87 12.17
N GLU A 149 -9.02 -20.75 12.51
CA GLU A 149 -10.01 -21.78 12.21
C GLU A 149 -10.18 -21.94 10.70
N GLU A 150 -10.54 -23.15 10.25
CA GLU A 150 -10.65 -23.48 8.83
C GLU A 150 -11.58 -22.53 8.08
N GLU A 151 -12.74 -22.21 8.66
CA GLU A 151 -13.71 -21.30 8.04
C GLU A 151 -13.14 -19.89 7.85
N LYS A 152 -12.42 -19.40 8.85
CA LYS A 152 -11.77 -18.08 8.79
C LYS A 152 -10.64 -18.04 7.75
N LEU A 153 -9.88 -19.11 7.61
CA LEU A 153 -8.88 -19.25 6.54
C LEU A 153 -9.56 -19.25 5.17
N ALA A 154 -10.63 -20.02 5.00
CA ALA A 154 -11.37 -20.04 3.75
C ALA A 154 -11.90 -18.65 3.38
N ASP A 155 -12.45 -17.92 4.34
CA ASP A 155 -12.95 -16.56 4.13
C ASP A 155 -11.86 -15.60 3.69
N LEU A 156 -10.72 -15.61 4.35
CA LEU A 156 -9.62 -14.70 3.98
C LEU A 156 -9.05 -15.00 2.59
N PHE A 157 -8.93 -16.26 2.22
CA PHE A 157 -8.45 -16.64 0.89
C PHE A 157 -9.47 -16.29 -0.22
N TYR A 158 -10.74 -16.40 0.09
CA TYR A 158 -11.80 -16.00 -0.83
C TYR A 158 -11.86 -14.48 -0.99
N LEU A 159 -11.94 -13.75 0.13
CA LEU A 159 -12.12 -12.29 0.13
C LEU A 159 -10.86 -11.55 -0.33
N TYR A 160 -9.70 -11.92 0.18
CA TYR A 160 -8.46 -11.18 -0.06
C TYR A 160 -7.59 -11.77 -1.16
N GLY A 161 -7.74 -13.05 -1.45
CA GLY A 161 -7.02 -13.71 -2.53
C GLY A 161 -7.85 -13.87 -3.80
N GLU A 162 -9.17 -13.68 -3.72
CA GLU A 162 -10.09 -13.95 -4.83
C GLU A 162 -9.93 -15.38 -5.37
N LEU A 163 -9.67 -16.32 -4.46
CA LEU A 163 -9.42 -17.73 -4.77
C LEU A 163 -10.71 -18.54 -4.75
N LYS A 164 -11.06 -19.15 -5.88
CA LYS A 164 -12.26 -19.97 -6.01
C LYS A 164 -12.20 -21.26 -5.18
N ASN A 165 -10.99 -21.80 -4.99
CA ASN A 165 -10.74 -23.03 -4.22
C ASN A 165 -10.38 -22.74 -2.75
N SER A 166 -10.82 -21.64 -2.20
CA SER A 166 -10.50 -21.19 -0.84
C SER A 166 -10.80 -22.23 0.24
N ARG A 167 -11.92 -22.92 0.14
CA ARG A 167 -12.30 -23.97 1.11
C ARG A 167 -11.36 -25.17 1.06
N LYS A 168 -10.97 -25.60 -0.12
CA LYS A 168 -10.03 -26.72 -0.31
C LYS A 168 -8.64 -26.34 0.19
N LEU A 169 -8.21 -25.11 -0.08
CA LEU A 169 -6.95 -24.57 0.41
C LEU A 169 -6.93 -24.54 1.95
N ALA A 170 -7.99 -24.02 2.57
CA ALA A 170 -8.10 -23.97 4.03
C ALA A 170 -8.08 -25.36 4.66
N ALA A 171 -8.85 -26.31 4.10
CA ALA A 171 -8.87 -27.69 4.57
C ALA A 171 -7.50 -28.36 4.46
N THR A 172 -6.79 -28.12 3.36
CA THR A 172 -5.43 -28.65 3.13
C THR A 172 -4.45 -28.13 4.17
N LEU A 173 -4.51 -26.84 4.48
CA LEU A 173 -3.63 -26.22 5.49
C LEU A 173 -3.94 -26.71 6.92
N VAL A 174 -5.21 -26.84 7.27
CA VAL A 174 -5.64 -27.34 8.59
C VAL A 174 -5.17 -28.77 8.80
N LYS A 175 -5.29 -29.62 7.77
CA LYS A 175 -4.81 -31.01 7.81
C LYS A 175 -3.28 -31.07 7.95
N ALA A 176 -2.56 -30.25 7.21
CA ALA A 176 -1.10 -30.21 7.23
C ALA A 176 -0.55 -29.74 8.58
N ARG A 177 -1.11 -28.65 9.14
CA ARG A 177 -0.65 -28.11 10.43
C ARG A 177 -0.88 -29.04 11.61
N ALA A 178 -1.86 -29.94 11.50
CA ALA A 178 -2.11 -30.96 12.51
C ALA A 178 -0.97 -31.98 12.62
N GLN A 179 -0.23 -32.21 11.54
CA GLN A 179 0.94 -33.09 11.53
C GLN A 179 2.21 -32.37 11.97
N LYS A 180 2.43 -31.16 11.49
CA LYS A 180 3.59 -30.33 11.80
C LYS A 180 3.25 -28.86 11.59
N PRO A 181 3.58 -27.95 12.54
CA PRO A 181 3.41 -26.52 12.33
C PRO A 181 4.14 -26.04 11.08
N VAL A 182 3.50 -25.14 10.34
CA VAL A 182 4.06 -24.52 9.15
C VAL A 182 4.87 -23.29 9.56
N GLU A 183 6.17 -23.30 9.33
CA GLU A 183 7.09 -22.26 9.81
C GLU A 183 7.74 -21.47 8.67
N THR A 184 8.00 -22.14 7.53
CA THR A 184 8.75 -21.55 6.42
C THR A 184 7.91 -21.43 5.17
N ILE A 185 8.35 -20.55 4.27
CA ILE A 185 7.77 -20.38 2.94
C ILE A 185 7.84 -21.70 2.15
N GLY A 186 8.99 -22.37 2.20
CA GLY A 186 9.18 -23.65 1.51
C GLY A 186 8.19 -24.71 1.98
N GLU A 187 8.01 -24.87 3.29
CA GLU A 187 7.02 -25.81 3.86
C GLU A 187 5.60 -25.45 3.40
N PHE A 188 5.26 -24.17 3.41
CA PHE A 188 3.95 -23.69 2.97
C PHE A 188 3.69 -24.01 1.49
N ILE A 189 4.66 -23.71 0.63
CA ILE A 189 4.55 -23.97 -0.82
C ILE A 189 4.38 -25.46 -1.10
N GLU A 190 5.13 -26.34 -0.44
CA GLU A 190 5.02 -27.79 -0.59
C GLU A 190 3.61 -28.30 -0.24
N ILE A 191 2.96 -27.69 0.74
CA ILE A 191 1.58 -28.04 1.13
C ILE A 191 0.56 -27.59 0.08
N VAL A 192 0.71 -26.37 -0.44
CA VAL A 192 -0.26 -25.68 -1.29
C VAL A 192 -0.09 -26.03 -2.77
N LYS A 193 1.14 -26.20 -3.22
CA LYS A 193 1.52 -26.47 -4.61
C LYS A 193 0.70 -27.58 -5.31
N PRO A 194 0.41 -28.73 -4.68
CA PRO A 194 -0.38 -29.78 -5.32
C PRO A 194 -1.81 -29.38 -5.71
N LEU A 195 -2.32 -28.29 -5.15
CA LEU A 195 -3.66 -27.78 -5.48
C LEU A 195 -3.73 -27.06 -6.82
N TYR A 196 -2.59 -26.70 -7.39
CA TYR A 196 -2.49 -25.90 -8.60
C TYR A 196 -1.69 -26.60 -9.68
N GLY A 197 -2.15 -26.50 -10.94
CA GLY A 197 -1.40 -26.96 -12.09
C GLY A 197 -0.18 -26.07 -12.37
N ARG A 198 0.86 -26.64 -13.01
CA ARG A 198 2.11 -25.93 -13.29
C ARG A 198 1.94 -24.56 -13.98
N GLU A 199 0.96 -24.46 -14.88
CA GLU A 199 0.69 -23.23 -15.63
C GLU A 199 0.10 -22.12 -14.75
N ARG A 200 -0.65 -22.48 -13.72
CA ARG A 200 -1.36 -21.55 -12.83
C ARG A 200 -0.66 -21.32 -11.51
N GLU A 201 0.35 -22.13 -11.19
CA GLU A 201 0.99 -22.13 -9.87
C GLU A 201 1.47 -20.74 -9.43
N LYS A 202 2.24 -20.04 -10.26
CA LYS A 202 2.75 -18.71 -9.92
C LYS A 202 1.65 -17.70 -9.68
N LYS A 203 0.64 -17.69 -10.55
CA LYS A 203 -0.48 -16.76 -10.45
C LYS A 203 -1.33 -17.00 -9.20
N GLU A 204 -1.62 -18.26 -8.92
CA GLU A 204 -2.41 -18.64 -7.75
C GLU A 204 -1.64 -18.46 -6.45
N LEU A 205 -0.36 -18.79 -6.40
CA LEU A 205 0.50 -18.52 -5.25
C LEU A 205 0.60 -17.02 -4.94
N ALA A 206 0.69 -16.17 -5.95
CA ALA A 206 0.68 -14.73 -5.77
C ALA A 206 -0.59 -14.25 -5.05
N LYS A 207 -1.74 -14.81 -5.40
CA LYS A 207 -3.02 -14.52 -4.76
C LYS A 207 -3.08 -15.03 -3.31
N VAL A 208 -2.55 -16.23 -3.08
CA VAL A 208 -2.47 -16.82 -1.73
C VAL A 208 -1.61 -15.96 -0.82
N PHE A 209 -0.44 -15.54 -1.29
CA PHE A 209 0.46 -14.65 -0.55
C PHE A 209 -0.15 -13.27 -0.33
N GLN A 210 -0.85 -12.72 -1.32
CA GLN A 210 -1.60 -11.47 -1.17
C GLN A 210 -2.63 -11.55 -0.04
N ALA A 211 -3.40 -12.63 0.00
CA ALA A 211 -4.43 -12.83 1.03
C ALA A 211 -3.83 -12.85 2.44
N LEU A 212 -2.74 -13.59 2.63
CA LEU A 212 -2.03 -13.64 3.91
C LEU A 212 -1.44 -12.28 4.28
N ARG A 213 -0.79 -11.60 3.35
CA ARG A 213 -0.20 -10.28 3.56
C ARG A 213 -1.24 -9.25 3.99
N ILE A 214 -2.38 -9.21 3.32
CA ILE A 214 -3.48 -8.30 3.65
C ILE A 214 -3.97 -8.54 5.08
N GLU A 215 -4.15 -9.81 5.47
CA GLU A 215 -4.59 -10.17 6.83
C GLU A 215 -3.53 -9.86 7.88
N VAL A 216 -2.27 -10.24 7.65
CA VAL A 216 -1.16 -9.97 8.58
C VAL A 216 -1.06 -8.49 8.91
N ASN A 217 -1.16 -7.64 7.91
CA ASN A 217 -0.95 -6.19 8.05
C ASN A 217 -2.26 -5.41 8.22
N GLN A 218 -3.40 -6.09 8.28
CA GLN A 218 -4.72 -5.45 8.35
C GLN A 218 -4.87 -4.33 7.31
N GLU A 219 -4.43 -4.60 6.09
CA GLU A 219 -4.29 -3.58 5.05
C GLU A 219 -5.62 -2.91 4.67
N MET A 220 -6.71 -3.69 4.59
CA MET A 220 -8.01 -3.13 4.21
C MET A 220 -8.62 -2.25 5.31
N GLU A 221 -8.48 -2.65 6.57
CA GLU A 221 -8.95 -1.85 7.71
C GLU A 221 -8.11 -0.57 7.87
N ALA A 222 -6.80 -0.68 7.75
CA ALA A 222 -5.90 0.47 7.80
C ALA A 222 -6.17 1.45 6.64
N LEU A 223 -6.40 0.93 5.44
CA LEU A 223 -6.75 1.74 4.27
C LEU A 223 -8.06 2.52 4.48
N LYS A 224 -9.08 1.84 4.98
CA LYS A 224 -10.36 2.48 5.33
C LYS A 224 -10.17 3.65 6.29
N GLU A 225 -9.46 3.42 7.38
CA GLU A 225 -9.21 4.45 8.39
C GLU A 225 -8.42 5.63 7.80
N MET A 226 -7.40 5.35 7.00
CA MET A 226 -6.61 6.39 6.33
C MET A 226 -7.45 7.21 5.36
N LEU A 227 -8.29 6.57 4.54
CA LEU A 227 -9.11 7.27 3.53
C LEU A 227 -10.14 8.20 4.18
N TYR A 228 -10.78 7.77 5.28
CA TYR A 228 -11.69 8.63 6.01
C TYR A 228 -10.96 9.80 6.69
N ALA A 229 -9.81 9.54 7.29
CA ALA A 229 -8.97 10.59 7.87
C ALA A 229 -8.50 11.60 6.82
N ALA A 230 -8.08 11.12 5.65
CA ALA A 230 -7.65 11.95 4.53
C ALA A 230 -8.79 12.84 4.01
N THR A 231 -9.99 12.28 3.91
CA THR A 231 -11.18 13.02 3.47
C THR A 231 -11.47 14.20 4.38
N GLU A 232 -11.33 14.01 5.69
CA GLU A 232 -11.54 15.09 6.66
C GLU A 232 -10.40 16.10 6.71
N ALA A 233 -9.16 15.64 6.55
CA ALA A 233 -7.97 16.49 6.67
C ALA A 233 -7.73 17.40 5.48
N LEU A 234 -8.23 17.04 4.31
CA LEU A 234 -8.02 17.83 3.09
C LEU A 234 -8.80 19.14 3.09
N ASN A 235 -8.11 20.22 2.77
CA ASN A 235 -8.72 21.51 2.48
C ASN A 235 -9.63 21.44 1.26
N PRO A 236 -10.67 22.29 1.16
CA PRO A 236 -11.33 22.51 -0.13
C PRO A 236 -10.30 22.88 -1.21
N GLY A 237 -10.32 22.19 -2.32
CA GLY A 237 -9.30 22.29 -3.38
C GLY A 237 -8.09 21.37 -3.17
N GLY A 238 -7.98 20.74 -2.03
CA GLY A 238 -6.90 19.77 -1.76
C GLY A 238 -7.05 18.47 -2.55
N ARG A 239 -5.94 17.78 -2.77
CA ARG A 239 -5.89 16.61 -3.63
C ARG A 239 -5.61 15.32 -2.86
N LEU A 240 -6.42 14.32 -3.13
CA LEU A 240 -6.17 12.93 -2.73
C LEU A 240 -5.62 12.18 -3.94
N VAL A 241 -4.40 11.67 -3.82
CA VAL A 241 -3.67 11.00 -4.91
C VAL A 241 -3.30 9.60 -4.45
N VAL A 242 -3.86 8.57 -5.07
CA VAL A 242 -3.69 7.19 -4.62
C VAL A 242 -3.31 6.28 -5.79
N ILE A 243 -2.24 5.51 -5.60
CA ILE A 243 -1.82 4.44 -6.50
C ILE A 243 -2.21 3.10 -5.87
N THR A 244 -2.98 2.30 -6.60
CA THR A 244 -3.43 0.96 -6.17
C THR A 244 -2.81 -0.11 -7.05
N TYR A 245 -2.72 -1.35 -6.55
CA TYR A 245 -2.08 -2.47 -7.23
C TYR A 245 -2.96 -3.72 -7.32
N HIS A 246 -4.05 -3.77 -6.56
CA HIS A 246 -5.02 -4.86 -6.66
C HIS A 246 -6.45 -4.33 -6.57
N SER A 247 -7.39 -5.18 -7.00
CA SER A 247 -8.80 -4.79 -7.18
C SER A 247 -9.50 -4.37 -5.88
N LEU A 248 -9.14 -4.98 -4.76
CA LEU A 248 -9.79 -4.72 -3.47
C LEU A 248 -9.51 -3.29 -2.99
N GLU A 249 -8.24 -2.88 -2.98
CA GLU A 249 -7.88 -1.52 -2.59
C GLU A 249 -8.36 -0.50 -3.63
N ASP A 250 -8.30 -0.83 -4.92
CA ASP A 250 -8.78 0.05 -5.97
C ASP A 250 -10.27 0.34 -5.84
N ARG A 251 -11.08 -0.69 -5.53
CA ARG A 251 -12.51 -0.53 -5.30
C ARG A 251 -12.81 0.38 -4.12
N MET A 252 -12.11 0.20 -3.02
CA MET A 252 -12.27 1.04 -1.82
C MET A 252 -11.93 2.51 -2.11
N VAL A 253 -10.82 2.76 -2.76
CA VAL A 253 -10.39 4.11 -3.16
C VAL A 253 -11.40 4.75 -4.12
N LYS A 254 -11.79 4.02 -5.15
CA LYS A 254 -12.82 4.46 -6.10
C LYS A 254 -14.12 4.84 -5.40
N ASN A 255 -14.58 4.02 -4.48
CA ASN A 255 -15.83 4.26 -3.74
C ASN A 255 -15.73 5.53 -2.88
N ILE A 256 -14.64 5.71 -2.14
CA ILE A 256 -14.40 6.93 -1.36
C ILE A 256 -14.42 8.18 -2.24
N MET A 257 -13.72 8.14 -3.35
CA MET A 257 -13.63 9.30 -4.26
C MET A 257 -14.96 9.63 -4.94
N LYS A 258 -15.75 8.62 -5.28
CA LYS A 258 -17.04 8.80 -5.95
C LYS A 258 -18.20 9.12 -5.01
N THR A 259 -18.22 8.55 -3.81
CA THR A 259 -19.38 8.61 -2.92
C THR A 259 -19.08 9.12 -1.51
N GLY A 260 -17.83 9.18 -1.12
CA GLY A 260 -17.42 9.54 0.23
C GLY A 260 -17.51 8.41 1.25
N ASN A 261 -17.88 7.19 0.83
CA ASN A 261 -17.92 6.01 1.70
C ASN A 261 -17.36 4.77 0.99
N ILE A 262 -16.91 3.79 1.78
CA ILE A 262 -16.28 2.58 1.24
C ILE A 262 -17.28 1.62 0.58
N GLU A 263 -18.55 1.72 0.92
CA GLU A 263 -19.62 0.90 0.34
C GLU A 263 -19.95 1.33 -1.10
N GLY A 264 -19.57 2.54 -1.49
CA GLY A 264 -19.88 3.08 -2.80
C GLY A 264 -21.35 3.45 -2.98
N LYS A 265 -22.05 3.72 -1.86
CA LYS A 265 -23.46 4.10 -1.86
C LYS A 265 -23.57 5.63 -1.91
N ALA A 266 -24.02 6.15 -3.05
CA ALA A 266 -24.24 7.56 -3.22
C ALA A 266 -25.37 8.04 -2.31
N LYS A 267 -25.12 9.11 -1.55
CA LYS A 267 -26.18 9.86 -0.85
C LYS A 267 -26.73 10.88 -1.82
N GLN A 268 -28.05 10.88 -1.99
CA GLN A 268 -28.74 11.87 -2.80
C GLN A 268 -29.46 12.88 -1.88
N ASP A 269 -29.48 14.14 -2.29
CA ASP A 269 -30.31 15.15 -1.65
C ASP A 269 -31.78 14.99 -2.12
N PHE A 270 -32.65 15.84 -1.61
CA PHE A 270 -34.07 15.82 -1.95
C PHE A 270 -34.33 16.00 -3.45
N PHE A 271 -33.41 16.61 -4.18
CA PHE A 271 -33.51 16.88 -5.61
C PHE A 271 -32.82 15.82 -6.47
N GLY A 272 -32.29 14.76 -5.86
CA GLY A 272 -31.58 13.68 -6.57
C GLY A 272 -30.11 14.01 -6.87
N ASN A 273 -29.57 15.12 -6.38
CA ASN A 273 -28.14 15.45 -6.53
C ASN A 273 -27.32 14.55 -5.63
N VAL A 274 -26.22 14.01 -6.16
CA VAL A 274 -25.28 13.18 -5.39
C VAL A 274 -24.41 14.06 -4.50
N GLU A 275 -24.48 13.84 -3.19
CA GLU A 275 -23.57 14.44 -2.23
C GLU A 275 -22.30 13.63 -2.14
N THR A 276 -21.19 14.22 -2.54
CA THR A 276 -19.87 13.61 -2.43
C THR A 276 -18.84 14.66 -2.01
N PRO A 277 -17.89 14.30 -1.14
CA PRO A 277 -16.85 15.25 -0.71
C PRO A 277 -15.82 15.55 -1.80
N PHE A 278 -15.78 14.78 -2.88
CA PHE A 278 -14.76 14.88 -3.90
C PHE A 278 -15.32 15.14 -5.29
N LYS A 279 -14.51 15.84 -6.09
CA LYS A 279 -14.61 15.93 -7.54
C LYS A 279 -13.49 15.06 -8.14
N LEU A 280 -13.83 14.14 -9.05
CA LEU A 280 -12.83 13.33 -9.73
C LEU A 280 -12.01 14.20 -10.69
N ILE A 281 -10.69 14.13 -10.61
CA ILE A 281 -9.79 14.82 -11.54
C ILE A 281 -9.57 13.98 -12.79
N ASN A 282 -9.37 12.66 -12.63
CA ASN A 282 -9.31 11.72 -13.73
C ASN A 282 -10.50 10.75 -13.70
N ASN A 283 -11.30 10.72 -14.74
CA ASN A 283 -12.42 9.77 -14.86
C ASN A 283 -11.95 8.36 -15.22
N LYS A 284 -10.86 8.26 -15.98
CA LYS A 284 -10.14 7.01 -16.24
C LYS A 284 -8.92 6.92 -15.34
N VAL A 285 -8.65 5.73 -14.82
CA VAL A 285 -7.40 5.49 -14.09
C VAL A 285 -6.21 5.78 -15.00
N ILE A 286 -5.17 6.37 -14.42
CA ILE A 286 -3.89 6.54 -15.08
C ILE A 286 -3.06 5.28 -14.82
N ILE A 287 -2.55 4.69 -15.90
CA ILE A 287 -1.71 3.49 -15.85
C ILE A 287 -0.30 3.81 -16.35
N PRO A 288 0.72 3.03 -15.95
CA PRO A 288 2.07 3.26 -16.45
C PRO A 288 2.19 3.00 -17.94
N SER A 289 3.09 3.75 -18.60
CA SER A 289 3.46 3.50 -19.98
C SER A 289 4.22 2.17 -20.13
N GLU A 290 4.28 1.66 -21.36
CA GLU A 290 5.08 0.47 -21.68
C GLU A 290 6.56 0.66 -21.29
N ASP A 291 7.11 1.85 -21.53
CA ASP A 291 8.49 2.18 -21.16
C ASP A 291 8.69 2.12 -19.65
N GLU A 292 7.74 2.63 -18.88
CA GLU A 292 7.80 2.56 -17.42
C GLU A 292 7.74 1.10 -16.94
N ILE A 293 6.84 0.29 -17.49
CA ILE A 293 6.71 -1.13 -17.14
C ILE A 293 8.00 -1.90 -17.45
N GLN A 294 8.67 -1.60 -18.55
CA GLN A 294 9.95 -2.21 -18.90
C GLN A 294 11.05 -1.85 -17.91
N ARG A 295 11.11 -0.59 -17.48
CA ARG A 295 12.09 -0.11 -16.50
C ARG A 295 11.77 -0.57 -15.08
N ASN A 296 10.50 -0.69 -14.76
CA ASN A 296 9.99 -1.09 -13.45
C ASN A 296 8.82 -2.07 -13.62
N PRO A 297 9.09 -3.38 -13.79
CA PRO A 297 8.03 -4.39 -14.01
C PRO A 297 6.98 -4.45 -12.89
N ARG A 298 7.32 -4.04 -11.68
CA ARG A 298 6.39 -4.01 -10.54
C ARG A 298 5.30 -2.95 -10.68
N SER A 299 5.50 -1.95 -11.55
CA SER A 299 4.49 -0.93 -11.85
C SER A 299 3.35 -1.45 -12.74
N ARG A 300 3.47 -2.64 -13.32
CA ARG A 300 2.51 -3.18 -14.31
C ARG A 300 1.05 -3.10 -13.87
N SER A 301 0.77 -3.37 -12.60
CA SER A 301 -0.59 -3.35 -12.04
C SER A 301 -0.98 -2.02 -11.40
N ALA A 302 -0.10 -1.02 -11.43
CA ALA A 302 -0.35 0.28 -10.81
C ALA A 302 -1.50 1.03 -11.50
N LYS A 303 -2.40 1.59 -10.68
CA LYS A 303 -3.52 2.43 -11.12
C LYS A 303 -3.55 3.68 -10.27
N LEU A 304 -3.48 4.84 -10.89
CA LEU A 304 -3.50 6.13 -10.21
C LEU A 304 -4.88 6.76 -10.30
N ARG A 305 -5.41 7.14 -9.14
CA ARG A 305 -6.65 7.89 -9.02
C ARG A 305 -6.41 9.20 -8.29
N ILE A 306 -6.99 10.27 -8.80
CA ILE A 306 -6.85 11.63 -8.27
C ILE A 306 -8.23 12.22 -8.06
N ALA A 307 -8.48 12.76 -6.88
CA ALA A 307 -9.71 13.47 -6.55
C ALA A 307 -9.40 14.78 -5.83
N GLU A 308 -10.24 15.76 -6.03
CA GLU A 308 -10.14 17.07 -5.40
C GLU A 308 -11.26 17.25 -4.39
N LYS A 309 -10.91 17.69 -3.18
CA LYS A 309 -11.87 18.00 -2.12
C LYS A 309 -12.73 19.21 -2.52
N LYS A 310 -14.03 19.06 -2.39
CA LYS A 310 -14.98 20.15 -2.58
C LYS A 310 -14.97 21.17 -1.47
#